data_0d3c278e739c75fa8eeaaddee4fc5fdb
#
_entry.id   0d3c278e739c75fa8eeaaddee4fc5fdb
#
_cell.length_a   1.000
_cell.length_b   1.000
_cell.length_c   1.000
_cell.angle_alpha   90.00
_cell.angle_beta   90.00
_cell.angle_gamma   90.00
#
_symmetry.space_group_name_H-M   'P 1'
#
loop_
_entity.id
_entity.type
_entity.pdbx_description
1 polymer ?
#
loop_
_entity_poly.entity_id
_entity_poly.type
_entity_poly.pdbx_seq_one_letter_code
_entity_poly.pdbx_strand_id
1 'polypeptide(L)'
;MDLNIRIISAHDFLKTTPTFQVDLETSKQFFLKLAQENAAPRQYDLLIDLRQTTGNLSFPEIAEVVKLIIEHRDSFRSKIAILTTPGVKFENARFAALYANNRGFQVAAFTDFEETMNWLMNLSEAPSEGSTS
;
A
#
# COMPACT_ATOMS: atom_id res chain seq x y z
N MET A 1 7.62 -19.75 -0.69
CA MET A 1 8.05 -18.54 -1.41
C MET A 1 8.62 -17.54 -0.44
N ASP A 2 9.78 -17.06 -0.75
CA ASP A 2 10.41 -16.06 0.08
C ASP A 2 10.10 -14.68 -0.48
N LEU A 3 9.33 -13.90 0.24
CA LEU A 3 8.92 -12.57 -0.21
C LEU A 3 9.91 -11.49 0.18
N ASN A 4 10.91 -11.84 1.00
CA ASN A 4 11.93 -10.90 1.42
C ASN A 4 11.31 -9.62 1.97
N ILE A 5 10.34 -9.77 2.86
CA ILE A 5 9.61 -8.64 3.44
C ILE A 5 10.32 -8.20 4.71
N ARG A 6 10.53 -6.89 4.82
CA ARG A 6 11.06 -6.32 6.04
C ARG A 6 9.99 -5.39 6.61
N ILE A 7 9.61 -5.61 7.85
CA ILE A 7 8.56 -4.84 8.50
C ILE A 7 9.16 -4.10 9.68
N ILE A 8 9.01 -2.79 9.69
CA ILE A 8 9.54 -1.93 10.74
C ILE A 8 8.38 -1.14 11.32
N SER A 9 8.24 -1.17 12.64
CA SER A 9 7.22 -0.40 13.32
C SER A 9 7.84 0.90 13.81
N ALA A 10 7.27 2.04 13.40
CA ALA A 10 7.77 3.35 13.81
C ALA A 10 6.63 4.35 13.68
N HIS A 11 6.46 5.20 14.69
CA HIS A 11 5.44 6.26 14.66
C HIS A 11 4.06 5.73 14.30
N ASP A 12 3.72 4.58 14.84
CA ASP A 12 2.40 3.99 14.63
C ASP A 12 2.13 3.53 13.21
N PHE A 13 3.15 3.26 12.45
CA PHE A 13 2.94 2.61 11.15
C PHE A 13 3.95 1.49 10.96
N LEU A 14 3.62 0.60 10.04
CA LEU A 14 4.50 -0.49 9.64
C LEU A 14 5.05 -0.17 8.27
N LYS A 15 6.36 -0.22 8.13
CA LYS A 15 7.00 -0.05 6.83
C LYS A 15 7.42 -1.41 6.31
N THR A 16 7.07 -1.70 5.06
CA THR A 16 7.48 -2.93 4.42
C THR A 16 8.16 -2.60 3.10
N THR A 17 9.27 -3.26 2.82
CA THR A 17 10.08 -2.98 1.64
C THR A 17 10.34 -4.29 0.89
N PRO A 18 9.35 -4.76 0.12
CA PRO A 18 9.54 -6.00 -0.62
C PRO A 18 10.51 -5.82 -1.79
N THR A 19 11.15 -6.91 -2.18
CA THR A 19 12.11 -6.89 -3.29
C THR A 19 11.79 -7.98 -4.32
N PHE A 20 10.56 -8.49 -4.32
CA PHE A 20 10.20 -9.56 -5.23
C PHE A 20 9.83 -9.03 -6.62
N GLN A 21 9.71 -9.95 -7.56
CA GLN A 21 9.14 -9.61 -8.86
C GLN A 21 7.62 -9.58 -8.73
N VAL A 22 7.03 -8.47 -9.17
CA VAL A 22 5.59 -8.28 -9.03
C VAL A 22 4.86 -9.09 -10.08
N ASP A 23 4.02 -10.03 -9.61
CA ASP A 23 3.04 -10.72 -10.44
C ASP A 23 1.83 -10.95 -9.54
N LEU A 24 0.77 -11.51 -10.11
CA LEU A 24 -0.46 -11.65 -9.36
C LEU A 24 -0.29 -12.53 -8.13
N GLU A 25 0.40 -13.65 -8.29
CA GLU A 25 0.54 -14.59 -7.19
C GLU A 25 1.38 -14.02 -6.06
N THR A 26 2.55 -13.43 -6.38
CA THR A 26 3.40 -12.87 -5.33
C THR A 26 2.71 -11.70 -4.65
N SER A 27 1.94 -10.90 -5.40
CA SER A 27 1.22 -9.78 -4.81
C SER A 27 0.15 -10.25 -3.85
N LYS A 28 -0.59 -11.30 -4.19
CA LYS A 28 -1.58 -11.86 -3.28
C LYS A 28 -0.93 -12.41 -2.02
N GLN A 29 0.17 -13.13 -2.16
CA GLN A 29 0.91 -13.66 -1.02
C GLN A 29 1.38 -12.54 -0.11
N PHE A 30 1.88 -11.46 -0.72
CA PHE A 30 2.38 -10.32 0.02
C PHE A 30 1.27 -9.69 0.87
N PHE A 31 0.10 -9.46 0.28
CA PHE A 31 -0.99 -8.82 1.04
C PHE A 31 -1.60 -9.75 2.08
N LEU A 32 -1.59 -11.06 1.83
CA LEU A 32 -2.00 -12.00 2.86
C LEU A 32 -1.06 -11.95 4.05
N LYS A 33 0.24 -11.85 3.79
CA LYS A 33 1.22 -11.73 4.87
C LYS A 33 1.01 -10.44 5.65
N LEU A 34 0.79 -9.33 4.96
CA LEU A 34 0.51 -8.07 5.63
C LEU A 34 -0.76 -8.15 6.47
N ALA A 35 -1.79 -8.82 5.95
CA ALA A 35 -3.03 -8.96 6.70
C ALA A 35 -2.80 -9.69 8.01
N GLN A 36 -1.96 -10.72 8.00
CA GLN A 36 -1.62 -11.45 9.21
C GLN A 36 -0.83 -10.59 10.19
N GLU A 37 0.13 -9.81 9.67
CA GLU A 37 0.96 -8.98 10.54
C GLU A 37 0.19 -7.82 11.13
N ASN A 38 -0.82 -7.34 10.45
CA ASN A 38 -1.58 -6.18 10.90
C ASN A 38 -2.97 -6.56 11.39
N ALA A 39 -3.14 -7.79 11.83
CA ALA A 39 -4.43 -8.23 12.35
C ALA A 39 -4.74 -7.53 13.66
N ALA A 40 -6.04 -7.41 13.96
CA ALA A 40 -6.46 -6.80 15.22
C ALA A 40 -5.77 -7.48 16.39
N PRO A 41 -5.46 -6.75 17.48
CA PRO A 41 -5.84 -5.35 17.74
C PRO A 41 -4.88 -4.31 17.18
N ARG A 42 -3.86 -4.70 16.45
CA ARG A 42 -2.86 -3.73 15.99
C ARG A 42 -3.48 -2.78 14.98
N GLN A 43 -3.39 -2.86 13.79
CA GLN A 43 -3.99 -1.95 12.80
C GLN A 43 -3.21 -0.67 12.65
N TYR A 44 -1.93 -0.82 12.39
CA TYR A 44 -1.10 0.32 12.09
C TYR A 44 -1.37 0.84 10.68
N ASP A 45 -1.07 2.11 10.46
CA ASP A 45 -0.94 2.62 9.11
C ASP A 45 0.17 1.84 8.40
N LEU A 46 0.08 1.72 7.10
CA LEU A 46 1.02 0.93 6.33
C LEU A 46 1.77 1.79 5.33
N LEU A 47 3.08 1.61 5.26
CA LEU A 47 3.90 2.19 4.21
C LEU A 47 4.47 1.03 3.41
N ILE A 48 4.04 0.91 2.17
CA ILE A 48 4.47 -0.16 1.28
C ILE A 48 5.43 0.45 0.26
N ASP A 49 6.72 0.16 0.42
CA ASP A 49 7.75 0.73 -0.43
C ASP A 49 8.07 -0.26 -1.55
N LEU A 50 7.57 0.00 -2.73
CA LEU A 50 7.73 -0.89 -3.87
C LEU A 50 8.87 -0.47 -4.80
N ARG A 51 9.71 0.47 -4.37
CA ARG A 51 10.75 0.99 -5.25
C ARG A 51 11.78 -0.05 -5.68
N GLN A 52 11.90 -1.14 -4.91
CA GLN A 52 12.87 -2.18 -5.22
C GLN A 52 12.25 -3.42 -5.84
N THR A 53 10.98 -3.38 -6.18
CA THR A 53 10.35 -4.49 -6.89
C THR A 53 10.54 -4.33 -8.38
N THR A 54 10.38 -5.42 -9.12
CA THR A 54 10.39 -5.42 -10.58
C THR A 54 9.06 -5.96 -11.06
N GLY A 55 8.74 -5.68 -12.32
CA GLY A 55 7.49 -6.18 -12.90
C GLY A 55 6.31 -5.27 -12.60
N ASN A 56 5.20 -5.58 -13.23
CA ASN A 56 3.98 -4.80 -13.11
C ASN A 56 2.77 -5.71 -13.19
N LEU A 57 1.65 -5.23 -12.63
CA LEU A 57 0.37 -5.89 -12.77
C LEU A 57 -0.44 -5.19 -13.84
N SER A 58 -1.29 -5.93 -14.51
CA SER A 58 -2.33 -5.32 -15.37
C SER A 58 -3.42 -4.76 -14.47
N PHE A 59 -4.27 -3.90 -15.03
CA PHE A 59 -5.37 -3.34 -14.25
C PHE A 59 -6.32 -4.42 -13.73
N PRO A 60 -6.70 -5.43 -14.53
CA PRO A 60 -7.52 -6.52 -13.96
C PRO A 60 -6.84 -7.26 -12.82
N GLU A 61 -5.53 -7.43 -12.89
CA GLU A 61 -4.80 -8.08 -11.81
C GLU A 61 -4.78 -7.20 -10.56
N ILE A 62 -4.66 -5.89 -10.73
CA ILE A 62 -4.73 -4.99 -9.60
C ILE A 62 -6.10 -5.09 -8.93
N ALA A 63 -7.16 -5.18 -9.73
CA ALA A 63 -8.50 -5.34 -9.18
C ALA A 63 -8.62 -6.63 -8.36
N GLU A 64 -7.96 -7.71 -8.81
CA GLU A 64 -7.93 -8.97 -8.06
C GLU A 64 -7.24 -8.79 -6.71
N VAL A 65 -6.13 -8.06 -6.69
CA VAL A 65 -5.41 -7.81 -5.43
C VAL A 65 -6.28 -6.97 -4.49
N VAL A 66 -6.95 -5.95 -5.01
CA VAL A 66 -7.82 -5.14 -4.17
C VAL A 66 -8.98 -5.95 -3.63
N LYS A 67 -9.50 -6.89 -4.42
CA LYS A 67 -10.55 -7.78 -3.96
C LYS A 67 -10.09 -8.59 -2.74
N LEU A 68 -8.85 -9.06 -2.77
CA LEU A 68 -8.29 -9.76 -1.62
C LEU A 68 -8.18 -8.84 -0.41
N ILE A 69 -7.79 -7.59 -0.63
CA ILE A 69 -7.72 -6.62 0.45
C ILE A 69 -9.11 -6.39 1.05
N ILE A 70 -10.14 -6.35 0.21
CA ILE A 70 -11.51 -6.22 0.70
C ILE A 70 -11.89 -7.40 1.58
N GLU A 71 -11.48 -8.59 1.21
CA GLU A 71 -11.77 -9.78 2.00
C GLU A 71 -11.09 -9.77 3.36
N HIS A 72 -10.03 -8.98 3.49
CA HIS A 72 -9.29 -8.85 4.75
C HIS A 72 -9.34 -7.42 5.27
N ARG A 73 -10.47 -6.74 5.05
CA ARG A 73 -10.54 -5.30 5.32
C ARG A 73 -10.24 -4.93 6.77
N ASP A 74 -10.45 -5.83 7.70
CA ASP A 74 -10.16 -5.52 9.09
C ASP A 74 -8.68 -5.28 9.36
N SER A 75 -7.82 -5.79 8.49
CA SER A 75 -6.38 -5.56 8.60
C SER A 75 -5.91 -4.32 7.86
N PHE A 76 -6.81 -3.67 7.10
CA PHE A 76 -6.44 -2.56 6.24
C PHE A 76 -7.30 -1.33 6.48
N ARG A 77 -7.71 -1.12 7.72
CA ARG A 77 -8.61 0.00 8.04
C ARG A 77 -7.92 1.34 8.12
N SER A 78 -6.61 1.33 8.35
CA SER A 78 -5.85 2.56 8.50
C SER A 78 -5.34 3.04 7.15
N LYS A 79 -4.52 4.07 7.17
CA LYS A 79 -3.96 4.60 5.92
C LYS A 79 -2.98 3.62 5.31
N ILE A 80 -2.98 3.55 3.99
CA ILE A 80 -2.03 2.73 3.24
C ILE A 80 -1.34 3.63 2.24
N ALA A 81 -0.04 3.85 2.41
CA ALA A 81 0.75 4.63 1.49
C ALA A 81 1.56 3.68 0.61
N ILE A 82 1.50 3.88 -0.69
CA ILE A 82 2.28 3.08 -1.64
C ILE A 82 3.32 3.99 -2.26
N LEU A 83 4.59 3.66 -2.03
CA LEU A 83 5.71 4.45 -2.54
C LEU A 83 6.36 3.67 -3.68
N THR A 84 6.43 4.28 -4.85
CA THR A 84 6.99 3.62 -6.03
C THR A 84 7.96 4.53 -6.75
N THR A 85 8.55 4.02 -7.82
CA THR A 85 9.29 4.84 -8.77
C THR A 85 8.33 5.47 -9.76
N PRO A 86 8.69 6.61 -10.37
CA PRO A 86 7.84 7.22 -11.39
C PRO A 86 7.65 6.32 -12.59
N GLY A 87 6.60 6.57 -13.35
CA GLY A 87 6.30 5.83 -14.56
C GLY A 87 5.19 4.83 -14.37
N VAL A 88 5.32 3.68 -15.01
CA VAL A 88 4.25 2.67 -15.03
C VAL A 88 3.89 2.20 -13.63
N LYS A 89 4.89 2.02 -12.78
CA LYS A 89 4.61 1.58 -11.40
C LYS A 89 3.75 2.59 -10.67
N PHE A 90 4.04 3.87 -10.85
CA PHE A 90 3.24 4.89 -10.19
C PHE A 90 1.83 4.93 -10.72
N GLU A 91 1.66 4.80 -12.05
CA GLU A 91 0.32 4.78 -12.62
C GLU A 91 -0.48 3.60 -12.09
N ASN A 92 0.15 2.44 -11.97
CA ASN A 92 -0.51 1.27 -11.42
C ASN A 92 -0.89 1.48 -9.96
N ALA A 93 -0.01 2.10 -9.19
CA ALA A 93 -0.29 2.38 -7.78
C ALA A 93 -1.42 3.38 -7.64
N ARG A 94 -1.47 4.39 -8.52
CA ARG A 94 -2.57 5.36 -8.51
C ARG A 94 -3.90 4.68 -8.83
N PHE A 95 -3.89 3.78 -9.80
CA PHE A 95 -5.10 3.04 -10.14
C PHE A 95 -5.56 2.20 -8.95
N ALA A 96 -4.62 1.52 -8.29
CA ALA A 96 -4.94 0.71 -7.13
C ALA A 96 -5.53 1.57 -6.01
N ALA A 97 -4.92 2.74 -5.77
CA ALA A 97 -5.39 3.64 -4.73
C ALA A 97 -6.80 4.12 -5.02
N LEU A 98 -7.05 4.55 -6.25
CA LEU A 98 -8.37 5.03 -6.63
C LEU A 98 -9.41 3.93 -6.50
N TYR A 99 -9.06 2.74 -6.98
CA TYR A 99 -9.98 1.61 -6.95
C TYR A 99 -10.32 1.23 -5.50
N ALA A 100 -9.31 1.21 -4.63
CA ALA A 100 -9.51 0.87 -3.23
C ALA A 100 -10.27 1.97 -2.48
N ASN A 101 -9.94 3.24 -2.74
CA ASN A 101 -10.62 4.34 -2.08
C ASN A 101 -12.12 4.33 -2.38
N ASN A 102 -12.48 3.95 -3.60
CA ASN A 102 -13.89 3.86 -3.96
C ASN A 102 -14.61 2.74 -3.20
N ARG A 103 -13.87 1.90 -2.52
CA ARG A 103 -14.43 0.80 -1.74
C ARG A 103 -14.22 0.96 -0.25
N GLY A 104 -13.90 2.17 0.18
CA GLY A 104 -13.88 2.49 1.61
C GLY A 104 -12.52 2.45 2.28
N PHE A 105 -11.45 2.33 1.51
CA PHE A 105 -10.11 2.32 2.08
C PHE A 105 -9.47 3.71 1.96
N GLN A 106 -8.37 3.92 2.67
CA GLN A 106 -7.61 5.17 2.61
C GLN A 106 -6.24 4.84 2.04
N VAL A 107 -6.10 4.94 0.73
CA VAL A 107 -4.87 4.55 0.04
C VAL A 107 -4.39 5.73 -0.80
N ALA A 108 -3.09 5.99 -0.78
CA ALA A 108 -2.49 7.03 -1.61
C ALA A 108 -1.17 6.52 -2.18
N ALA A 109 -0.85 6.98 -3.37
CA ALA A 109 0.35 6.57 -4.09
C ALA A 109 1.31 7.74 -4.20
N PHE A 110 2.59 7.47 -4.05
CA PHE A 110 3.63 8.50 -4.03
C PHE A 110 4.87 8.03 -4.78
N THR A 111 5.66 9.00 -5.22
CA THR A 111 6.99 8.71 -5.75
C THR A 111 8.08 9.38 -4.90
N ASP A 112 7.70 10.14 -3.88
CA ASP A 112 8.63 10.85 -3.04
C ASP A 112 8.46 10.41 -1.58
N PHE A 113 9.56 10.06 -0.94
CA PHE A 113 9.50 9.54 0.42
C PHE A 113 8.99 10.59 1.41
N GLU A 114 9.44 11.82 1.24
CA GLU A 114 9.05 12.88 2.17
C GLU A 114 7.56 13.16 2.10
N GLU A 115 7.02 13.21 0.89
CA GLU A 115 5.57 13.38 0.73
C GLU A 115 4.80 12.22 1.34
N THR A 116 5.34 11.02 1.18
CA THR A 116 4.72 9.84 1.77
C THR A 116 4.64 9.97 3.28
N MET A 117 5.74 10.37 3.90
CA MET A 117 5.79 10.51 5.36
C MET A 117 4.87 11.63 5.83
N ASN A 118 4.84 12.74 5.10
CA ASN A 118 3.94 13.83 5.47
C ASN A 118 2.49 13.38 5.47
N TRP A 119 2.09 12.61 4.48
CA TRP A 119 0.73 12.12 4.42
C TRP A 119 0.41 11.15 5.55
N LEU A 120 1.33 10.24 5.84
CA LEU A 120 1.12 9.25 6.90
C LEU A 120 1.05 9.91 8.27
N MET A 121 1.90 10.91 8.49
CA MET A 121 2.03 11.50 9.81
C MET A 121 1.17 12.72 10.02
N ASN A 122 0.46 13.15 8.99
CA ASN A 122 -0.42 14.28 9.11
C ASN A 122 -1.71 13.82 9.75
N LEU A 123 -1.89 14.18 11.00
CA LEU A 123 -3.03 13.69 11.76
C LEU A 123 -4.22 14.59 11.65
N SER A 124 -4.02 15.82 11.22
CA SER A 124 -5.04 16.81 11.44
C SER A 124 -5.82 17.16 10.24
N GLU A 125 -5.42 16.87 9.06
CA GLU A 125 -6.17 17.28 8.00
C GLU A 125 -6.17 16.45 6.88
N ALA A 126 -7.20 16.62 6.26
CA ALA A 126 -7.39 16.09 5.02
C ALA A 126 -6.40 16.73 4.14
N PRO A 127 -5.91 16.02 3.31
CA PRO A 127 -5.00 16.54 2.36
C PRO A 127 -5.72 17.57 1.57
N SER A 128 -5.77 18.46 1.77
CA SER A 128 -6.56 19.35 1.20
C SER A 128 -6.44 19.50 -0.23
N GLU A 129 -6.53 19.50 0.22
CA GLU A 129 -6.47 19.50 -0.38
C GLU A 129 -5.98 19.20 -1.17
N GLY A 130 -5.81 19.43 -1.21
CA GLY A 130 -5.33 19.18 -1.66
C GLY A 130 -5.08 18.68 -2.26
N SER A 131 -5.00 18.90 -2.01
CA SER A 131 -4.61 18.44 -2.26
C SER A 131 -4.60 17.69 -2.71
N THR A 132 -4.71 17.88 -2.74
CA THR A 132 -4.59 17.21 -2.89
C THR A 132 -4.75 16.59 -3.20
N SER A 133 -4.89 16.94 -3.17
CA SER A 133 -4.85 16.41 -3.11
C SER A 133 -4.95 16.01 -3.29
#